data_4c4803542e50f67decbb3b18963ed088
#
_entry.id   4c4803542e50f67decbb3b18963ed088
#
_cell.length_a   1.000
_cell.length_b   1.000
_cell.length_c   1.000
_cell.angle_alpha   90.00
_cell.angle_beta   90.00
_cell.angle_gamma   90.00
#
_symmetry.space_group_name_H-M   'P 1'
#
loop_
_entity.id
_entity.type
_entity.pdbx_description
1 polymer ?
#
loop_
_entity_poly.entity_id
_entity_poly.type
_entity_poly.pdbx_seq_one_letter_code
_entity_poly.pdbx_strand_id
1 'polypeptide(L)'
;MKTGNVTGAVYERSVHRKLKNENGWIRGAAHGEDCAFFECGGGKTFLSQSGVYTGADMAGYAVYSAVNRAAAWEAEYALEAENRNMQCSVQVQIMLPAEEKEQTLQRMVCDIRSAAENLCAVPADVKVCVTEAVSVPVTTASAVILSATAGNAGAGAEKAASAESGNARKTSLTGSQIVMTKWAGTEGTARLTNRCREQLLKRYPAHFLDEAAAFDRYLSIVPEAAVARKSGVGAVCAAGEGGVFHALWTLAERAGTGLEVFLKKIPIRQETVEVCNMLDVNPYEMAANGSLLCVTREGEALAESFRREGIPAEVIGFLTGENDRVIINGEERRFLEPAKEDSVYRILKI
;
A
#
# COMPACT_ATOMS: atom_id res chain seq x y z
N MET A 1 4.72 4.80 -23.79
CA MET A 1 4.10 4.52 -22.47
C MET A 1 3.63 5.85 -21.89
N LYS A 2 2.54 5.87 -21.15
CA LYS A 2 2.07 7.09 -20.46
C LYS A 2 2.69 7.13 -19.06
N THR A 3 2.73 8.32 -18.46
CA THR A 3 3.16 8.52 -17.07
C THR A 3 2.30 7.68 -16.12
N GLY A 4 2.87 7.15 -15.06
CA GLY A 4 2.22 6.30 -14.08
C GLY A 4 2.50 4.81 -14.28
N ASN A 5 1.67 3.96 -13.70
CA ASN A 5 1.83 2.52 -13.74
C ASN A 5 1.66 1.95 -15.16
N VAL A 6 2.46 0.94 -15.46
CA VAL A 6 2.38 0.20 -16.72
C VAL A 6 1.07 -0.58 -16.76
N THR A 7 0.37 -0.56 -17.90
CA THR A 7 -0.89 -1.33 -18.04
C THR A 7 -0.62 -2.83 -17.97
N GLY A 8 -1.60 -3.61 -17.47
CA GLY A 8 -1.50 -5.06 -17.34
C GLY A 8 -1.04 -5.77 -18.61
N ALA A 9 -1.57 -5.36 -19.78
CA ALA A 9 -1.18 -5.94 -21.06
C ALA A 9 0.29 -5.65 -21.45
N VAL A 10 0.83 -4.48 -21.08
CA VAL A 10 2.24 -4.14 -21.29
C VAL A 10 3.11 -4.89 -20.30
N TYR A 11 2.73 -4.95 -19.04
CA TYR A 11 3.44 -5.69 -17.99
C TYR A 11 3.56 -7.17 -18.37
N GLU A 12 2.45 -7.80 -18.74
CA GLU A 12 2.41 -9.21 -19.16
C GLU A 12 3.40 -9.50 -20.31
N ARG A 13 3.40 -8.67 -21.35
CA ARG A 13 4.26 -8.87 -22.53
C ARG A 13 5.73 -8.57 -22.29
N SER A 14 6.00 -7.53 -21.50
CA SER A 14 7.35 -6.94 -21.39
C SER A 14 8.10 -7.41 -20.15
N VAL A 15 7.38 -7.84 -19.09
CA VAL A 15 7.95 -8.25 -17.82
C VAL A 15 7.65 -9.74 -17.55
N HIS A 16 6.37 -10.07 -17.30
CA HIS A 16 5.99 -11.40 -16.85
C HIS A 16 6.45 -12.53 -17.78
N ARG A 17 6.19 -12.40 -19.08
CA ARG A 17 6.64 -13.41 -20.07
C ARG A 17 8.16 -13.54 -20.21
N LYS A 18 8.92 -12.52 -19.78
CA LYS A 18 10.38 -12.53 -19.82
C LYS A 18 11.02 -13.05 -18.55
N LEU A 19 10.31 -12.91 -17.42
CA LEU A 19 10.76 -13.35 -16.11
C LEU A 19 10.16 -14.70 -15.70
N LYS A 20 9.64 -15.51 -16.64
CA LYS A 20 9.09 -16.83 -16.33
C LYS A 20 10.05 -17.59 -15.44
N ASN A 21 9.64 -17.78 -14.18
CA ASN A 21 10.39 -18.54 -13.21
C ASN A 21 9.92 -20.01 -13.24
N GLU A 22 10.70 -20.87 -13.85
CA GLU A 22 10.37 -22.30 -14.00
C GLU A 22 10.59 -23.09 -12.69
N ASN A 23 11.29 -22.52 -11.71
CA ASN A 23 11.72 -23.23 -10.50
C ASN A 23 10.73 -23.18 -9.33
N GLY A 24 9.60 -22.47 -9.45
CA GLY A 24 8.44 -22.59 -8.54
C GLY A 24 8.57 -22.06 -7.10
N TRP A 25 9.75 -21.69 -6.65
CA TRP A 25 10.01 -21.32 -5.24
C TRP A 25 10.05 -19.82 -4.95
N ILE A 26 9.93 -18.98 -5.98
CA ILE A 26 9.72 -17.54 -5.85
C ILE A 26 8.39 -17.19 -6.49
N ARG A 27 7.50 -16.55 -5.74
CA ARG A 27 6.28 -15.94 -6.26
C ARG A 27 6.42 -14.42 -6.21
N GLY A 28 5.83 -13.77 -7.15
CA GLY A 28 5.92 -12.33 -7.43
C GLY A 28 6.23 -12.15 -8.90
N ALA A 29 6.10 -11.03 -9.50
CA ALA A 29 6.20 -10.76 -10.94
C ALA A 29 4.90 -11.01 -11.72
N ALA A 30 3.74 -11.03 -11.07
CA ALA A 30 2.46 -10.93 -11.76
C ALA A 30 1.93 -9.49 -11.70
N HIS A 31 1.05 -9.15 -12.64
CA HIS A 31 0.40 -7.83 -12.61
C HIS A 31 -0.50 -7.71 -11.37
N GLY A 32 -0.33 -6.63 -10.62
CA GLY A 32 -1.05 -6.42 -9.35
C GLY A 32 -0.38 -7.07 -8.13
N GLU A 33 0.74 -7.77 -8.29
CA GLU A 33 1.52 -8.27 -7.15
C GLU A 33 2.57 -7.24 -6.73
N ASP A 34 2.44 -6.75 -5.50
CA ASP A 34 3.32 -5.73 -4.91
C ASP A 34 4.47 -6.31 -4.10
N CYS A 35 4.49 -7.64 -3.92
CA CYS A 35 5.44 -8.33 -3.08
C CYS A 35 5.81 -9.68 -3.70
N ALA A 36 7.05 -10.07 -3.55
CA ALA A 36 7.51 -11.42 -3.82
C ALA A 36 7.67 -12.20 -2.52
N PHE A 37 7.52 -13.51 -2.57
CA PHE A 37 7.86 -14.35 -1.44
C PHE A 37 8.55 -15.65 -1.87
N PHE A 38 9.36 -16.18 -0.96
CA PHE A 38 10.07 -17.44 -1.12
C PHE A 38 10.18 -18.14 0.22
N GLU A 39 10.37 -19.46 0.20
CA GLU A 39 10.59 -20.25 1.39
C GLU A 39 12.09 -20.38 1.69
N CYS A 40 12.49 -20.09 2.90
CA CYS A 40 13.86 -20.18 3.36
C CYS A 40 13.93 -20.73 4.79
N GLY A 41 14.68 -21.81 5.00
CA GLY A 41 14.92 -22.36 6.34
C GLY A 41 13.66 -22.82 7.09
N GLY A 42 12.62 -23.27 6.37
CA GLY A 42 11.32 -23.69 6.94
C GLY A 42 10.40 -22.52 7.29
N GLY A 43 10.70 -21.31 6.86
CA GLY A 43 9.86 -20.12 7.00
C GLY A 43 9.59 -19.44 5.67
N LYS A 44 8.61 -18.52 5.66
CA LYS A 44 8.29 -17.67 4.51
C LYS A 44 9.02 -16.34 4.65
N THR A 45 9.61 -15.87 3.56
CA THR A 45 10.26 -14.56 3.47
C THR A 45 9.51 -13.72 2.45
N PHE A 46 9.07 -12.54 2.86
CA PHE A 46 8.38 -11.58 1.99
C PHE A 46 9.34 -10.46 1.64
N LEU A 47 9.42 -10.13 0.35
CA LEU A 47 10.22 -9.06 -0.20
C LEU A 47 9.33 -8.08 -0.94
N SER A 48 9.33 -6.82 -0.51
CA SER A 48 8.62 -5.75 -1.19
C SER A 48 9.55 -4.58 -1.51
N GLN A 49 9.11 -3.75 -2.45
CA GLN A 49 9.82 -2.53 -2.82
C GLN A 49 8.83 -1.37 -2.92
N SER A 50 9.23 -0.20 -2.43
CA SER A 50 8.47 1.04 -2.63
C SER A 50 8.48 1.47 -4.10
N GLY A 51 7.58 2.38 -4.45
CA GLY A 51 7.76 3.24 -5.61
C GLY A 51 8.98 4.16 -5.47
N VAL A 52 9.17 5.02 -6.46
CA VAL A 52 10.22 6.04 -6.47
C VAL A 52 9.65 7.31 -5.83
N TYR A 53 10.24 7.75 -4.73
CA TYR A 53 9.87 8.97 -4.04
C TYR A 53 10.88 10.08 -4.34
N THR A 54 10.41 11.23 -4.76
CA THR A 54 11.26 12.37 -5.16
C THR A 54 11.05 13.56 -4.21
N GLY A 55 12.14 14.07 -3.67
CA GLY A 55 12.18 15.14 -2.69
C GLY A 55 12.87 14.73 -1.40
N ALA A 56 13.51 15.69 -0.76
CA ALA A 56 14.30 15.46 0.46
C ALA A 56 13.46 15.09 1.67
N ASP A 57 12.17 15.41 1.65
CA ASP A 57 11.17 15.14 2.68
C ASP A 57 10.40 13.83 2.43
N MET A 58 10.80 13.04 1.42
CA MET A 58 10.06 11.85 0.99
C MET A 58 10.69 10.52 1.45
N ALA A 59 11.87 10.55 2.07
CA ALA A 59 12.61 9.33 2.40
C ALA A 59 11.85 8.38 3.35
N GLY A 60 11.18 8.92 4.36
CA GLY A 60 10.35 8.15 5.28
C GLY A 60 9.16 7.47 4.61
N TYR A 61 8.52 8.12 3.65
CA TYR A 61 7.36 7.56 2.94
C TYR A 61 7.72 6.32 2.11
N ALA A 62 8.92 6.28 1.54
CA ALA A 62 9.41 5.08 0.85
C ALA A 62 9.48 3.88 1.80
N VAL A 63 9.93 4.09 3.03
CA VAL A 63 9.98 3.04 4.06
C VAL A 63 8.57 2.56 4.42
N TYR A 64 7.62 3.48 4.68
CA TYR A 64 6.24 3.12 4.93
C TYR A 64 5.64 2.30 3.77
N SER A 65 5.83 2.74 2.54
CA SER A 65 5.32 2.05 1.35
C SER A 65 5.83 0.61 1.26
N ALA A 66 7.13 0.41 1.42
CA ALA A 66 7.74 -0.92 1.32
C ALA A 66 7.26 -1.86 2.45
N VAL A 67 7.30 -1.39 3.70
CA VAL A 67 6.92 -2.21 4.87
C VAL A 67 5.42 -2.52 4.87
N ASN A 68 4.56 -1.55 4.55
CA ASN A 68 3.12 -1.75 4.48
C ASN A 68 2.74 -2.83 3.45
N ARG A 69 3.33 -2.80 2.26
CA ARG A 69 3.10 -3.84 1.25
C ARG A 69 3.48 -5.22 1.76
N ALA A 70 4.67 -5.35 2.36
CA ALA A 70 5.12 -6.63 2.91
C ALA A 70 4.22 -7.10 4.07
N ALA A 71 3.79 -6.20 4.96
CA ALA A 71 2.87 -6.51 6.06
C ALA A 71 1.49 -6.99 5.57
N ALA A 72 0.95 -6.36 4.51
CA ALA A 72 -0.30 -6.80 3.89
C ALA A 72 -0.19 -8.23 3.33
N TRP A 73 0.92 -8.55 2.66
CA TRP A 73 1.16 -9.89 2.15
C TRP A 73 1.36 -10.92 3.26
N GLU A 74 2.08 -10.57 4.32
CA GLU A 74 2.21 -11.43 5.48
C GLU A 74 0.85 -11.74 6.11
N ALA A 75 -0.05 -10.74 6.21
CA ALA A 75 -1.39 -10.93 6.74
C ALA A 75 -2.24 -11.92 5.93
N GLU A 76 -2.04 -11.98 4.61
CA GLU A 76 -2.76 -12.90 3.73
C GLU A 76 -2.19 -14.32 3.75
N TYR A 77 -0.88 -14.48 3.86
CA TYR A 77 -0.20 -15.76 3.60
C TYR A 77 0.44 -16.42 4.82
N ALA A 78 0.54 -15.75 5.97
CA ALA A 78 1.21 -16.26 7.17
C ALA A 78 0.21 -16.65 8.28
N LEU A 79 -0.80 -17.45 7.95
CA LEU A 79 -1.96 -17.78 8.80
C LEU A 79 -1.64 -18.53 10.12
N GLU A 80 -0.44 -19.09 10.32
CA GLU A 80 -0.18 -20.04 11.41
C GLU A 80 0.82 -19.55 12.47
N ALA A 81 1.33 -18.34 12.38
CA ALA A 81 2.30 -17.84 13.36
C ALA A 81 1.60 -17.16 14.55
N GLU A 82 1.17 -17.93 15.55
CA GLU A 82 0.75 -17.37 16.83
C GLU A 82 1.90 -16.57 17.48
N ASN A 83 1.62 -15.31 17.82
CA ASN A 83 2.42 -14.47 18.72
C ASN A 83 3.90 -14.16 18.35
N ARG A 84 4.25 -13.99 17.09
CA ARG A 84 5.58 -13.45 16.75
C ARG A 84 5.48 -12.00 16.30
N ASN A 85 6.33 -11.17 16.88
CA ASN A 85 6.58 -9.83 16.36
C ASN A 85 7.15 -9.97 14.94
N MET A 86 6.58 -9.24 14.01
CA MET A 86 7.07 -9.13 12.65
C MET A 86 8.55 -8.69 12.68
N GLN A 87 9.45 -9.53 12.18
CA GLN A 87 10.83 -9.13 11.95
C GLN A 87 10.95 -8.57 10.56
N CYS A 88 11.15 -7.27 10.46
CA CYS A 88 11.28 -6.56 9.20
C CYS A 88 12.64 -5.86 9.13
N SER A 89 13.36 -6.08 8.04
CA SER A 89 14.57 -5.33 7.72
C SER A 89 14.34 -4.47 6.49
N VAL A 90 14.84 -3.25 6.50
CA VAL A 90 14.67 -2.27 5.42
C VAL A 90 16.02 -1.87 4.87
N GLN A 91 16.19 -1.96 3.55
CA GLN A 91 17.30 -1.37 2.82
C GLN A 91 16.79 -0.17 2.03
N VAL A 92 17.49 0.95 2.10
CA VAL A 92 17.11 2.18 1.40
C VAL A 92 18.20 2.59 0.43
N GLN A 93 17.78 3.01 -0.77
CA GLN A 93 18.67 3.64 -1.75
C GLN A 93 18.27 5.10 -1.91
N ILE A 94 19.23 6.00 -1.78
CA ILE A 94 19.09 7.44 -1.98
C ILE A 94 19.97 7.83 -3.16
N MET A 95 19.38 8.57 -4.12
CA MET A 95 20.12 9.25 -5.18
C MET A 95 20.03 10.75 -4.93
N LEU A 96 21.16 11.43 -4.90
CA LEU A 96 21.26 12.86 -4.64
C LEU A 96 21.82 13.59 -5.85
N PRO A 97 21.31 14.80 -6.15
CA PRO A 97 21.98 15.71 -7.07
C PRO A 97 23.39 16.05 -6.55
N ALA A 98 24.32 16.29 -7.47
CA ALA A 98 25.71 16.62 -7.11
C ALA A 98 25.83 17.91 -6.26
N GLU A 99 24.86 18.83 -6.37
CA GLU A 99 24.82 20.10 -5.64
C GLU A 99 24.12 20.01 -4.28
N GLU A 100 23.60 18.83 -3.91
CA GLU A 100 22.83 18.69 -2.68
C GLU A 100 23.74 18.76 -1.44
N LYS A 101 23.18 19.29 -0.34
CA LYS A 101 23.93 19.50 0.90
C LYS A 101 23.91 18.24 1.78
N GLU A 102 25.01 18.01 2.49
CA GLU A 102 25.11 16.93 3.47
C GLU A 102 24.00 16.97 4.55
N GLN A 103 23.57 18.17 4.94
CA GLN A 103 22.46 18.37 5.87
C GLN A 103 21.14 17.77 5.38
N THR A 104 20.89 17.81 4.07
CA THR A 104 19.72 17.17 3.45
C THR A 104 19.81 15.66 3.59
N LEU A 105 20.97 15.07 3.30
CA LEU A 105 21.19 13.64 3.50
C LEU A 105 20.99 13.23 4.96
N GLN A 106 21.53 13.98 5.91
CA GLN A 106 21.36 13.71 7.35
C GLN A 106 19.88 13.71 7.75
N ARG A 107 19.08 14.69 7.27
CA ARG A 107 17.65 14.74 7.51
C ARG A 107 16.93 13.53 6.92
N MET A 108 17.21 13.19 5.66
CA MET A 108 16.63 12.02 4.99
C MET A 108 16.90 10.72 5.79
N VAL A 109 18.12 10.55 6.32
CA VAL A 109 18.46 9.38 7.15
C VAL A 109 17.73 9.41 8.48
N CYS A 110 17.53 10.57 9.09
CA CYS A 110 16.70 10.69 10.31
C CYS A 110 15.24 10.32 10.03
N ASP A 111 14.67 10.76 8.90
CA ASP A 111 13.30 10.43 8.51
C ASP A 111 13.13 8.93 8.25
N ILE A 112 14.10 8.30 7.58
CA ILE A 112 14.15 6.84 7.37
C ILE A 112 14.16 6.10 8.70
N ARG A 113 15.01 6.54 9.63
CA ARG A 113 15.12 5.94 10.96
C ARG A 113 13.81 6.06 11.74
N SER A 114 13.22 7.25 11.77
CA SER A 114 11.94 7.49 12.44
C SER A 114 10.81 6.64 11.85
N ALA A 115 10.75 6.53 10.52
CA ALA A 115 9.77 5.68 9.84
C ALA A 115 9.97 4.19 10.20
N ALA A 116 11.22 3.71 10.20
CA ALA A 116 11.52 2.33 10.56
C ALA A 116 11.16 2.03 12.03
N GLU A 117 11.48 2.94 12.97
CA GLU A 117 11.11 2.81 14.39
C GLU A 117 9.57 2.72 14.56
N ASN A 118 8.81 3.58 13.87
CA ASN A 118 7.34 3.56 13.90
C ASN A 118 6.72 2.27 13.33
N LEU A 119 7.46 1.57 12.49
CA LEU A 119 7.05 0.32 11.85
C LEU A 119 7.60 -0.92 12.56
N CYS A 120 8.32 -0.75 13.67
CA CYS A 120 9.08 -1.83 14.33
C CYS A 120 10.03 -2.56 13.36
N ALA A 121 10.55 -1.84 12.36
CA ALA A 121 11.47 -2.35 11.36
C ALA A 121 12.92 -1.94 11.71
N VAL A 122 13.88 -2.76 11.27
CA VAL A 122 15.31 -2.47 11.46
C VAL A 122 15.88 -1.91 10.16
N PRO A 123 16.38 -0.66 10.13
CA PRO A 123 17.12 -0.17 8.98
C PRO A 123 18.44 -0.94 8.87
N ALA A 124 18.53 -1.80 7.84
CA ALA A 124 19.68 -2.69 7.65
C ALA A 124 20.81 -2.00 6.90
N ASP A 125 20.48 -1.14 5.94
CA ASP A 125 21.48 -0.44 5.13
C ASP A 125 20.86 0.80 4.44
N VAL A 126 21.65 1.86 4.28
CA VAL A 126 21.30 3.05 3.48
C VAL A 126 22.40 3.27 2.44
N LYS A 127 22.10 2.97 1.19
CA LYS A 127 23.02 3.23 0.07
C LYS A 127 22.78 4.61 -0.50
N VAL A 128 23.84 5.37 -0.63
CA VAL A 128 23.80 6.74 -1.18
C VAL A 128 24.62 6.79 -2.45
N CYS A 129 24.02 7.37 -3.51
CA CYS A 129 24.68 7.66 -4.76
C CYS A 129 24.49 9.13 -5.08
N VAL A 130 25.58 9.84 -5.37
CA VAL A 130 25.56 11.22 -5.84
C VAL A 130 25.75 11.20 -7.35
N THR A 131 24.88 11.87 -8.11
CA THR A 131 24.89 11.83 -9.57
C THR A 131 24.37 13.13 -10.18
N GLU A 132 24.85 13.45 -11.37
CA GLU A 132 24.34 14.54 -12.19
C GLU A 132 23.04 14.17 -12.91
N ALA A 133 22.68 12.89 -12.96
CA ALA A 133 21.51 12.41 -13.69
C ALA A 133 20.16 12.74 -13.01
N VAL A 134 20.16 13.17 -11.75
CA VAL A 134 18.96 13.57 -11.01
C VAL A 134 19.02 15.02 -10.63
N SER A 135 17.90 15.72 -10.70
CA SER A 135 17.77 17.15 -10.34
C SER A 135 17.19 17.36 -8.93
N VAL A 136 16.66 16.32 -8.32
CA VAL A 136 16.10 16.34 -6.97
C VAL A 136 16.48 15.04 -6.25
N PRO A 137 16.55 15.01 -4.91
CA PRO A 137 16.76 13.78 -4.17
C PRO A 137 15.72 12.74 -4.50
N VAL A 138 16.15 11.51 -4.76
CA VAL A 138 15.28 10.37 -5.09
C VAL A 138 15.51 9.27 -4.09
N THR A 139 14.45 8.70 -3.55
CA THR A 139 14.51 7.63 -2.56
C THR A 139 13.68 6.44 -2.98
N THR A 140 14.22 5.24 -2.79
CA THR A 140 13.48 3.98 -2.86
C THR A 140 13.81 3.16 -1.62
N ALA A 141 12.86 2.37 -1.14
CA ALA A 141 13.09 1.44 -0.04
C ALA A 141 12.65 0.04 -0.42
N SER A 142 13.40 -0.96 0.04
CA SER A 142 13.01 -2.37 -0.02
C SER A 142 12.87 -2.89 1.39
N ALA A 143 11.77 -3.59 1.67
CA ALA A 143 11.53 -4.23 2.95
C ALA A 143 11.54 -5.75 2.80
N VAL A 144 12.15 -6.41 3.78
CA VAL A 144 12.16 -7.87 3.90
C VAL A 144 11.52 -8.23 5.23
N ILE A 145 10.42 -8.98 5.17
CA ILE A 145 9.79 -9.57 6.34
C ILE A 145 10.18 -11.04 6.41
N LEU A 146 10.77 -11.43 7.51
CA LEU A 146 11.07 -12.83 7.82
C LEU A 146 9.93 -13.40 8.66
N SER A 147 9.08 -14.20 8.06
CA SER A 147 8.05 -14.96 8.76
C SER A 147 8.56 -16.39 8.96
N ALA A 148 8.92 -16.74 10.20
CA ALA A 148 9.32 -18.10 10.52
C ALA A 148 8.07 -18.90 10.90
N THR A 149 7.70 -19.92 10.13
CA THR A 149 6.75 -20.96 10.55
C THR A 149 7.51 -21.96 11.41
N ALA A 150 7.14 -22.09 12.68
CA ALA A 150 7.68 -23.15 13.52
C ALA A 150 6.93 -24.46 13.20
N GLY A 151 7.64 -25.40 12.59
CA GLY A 151 7.37 -26.83 12.59
C GLY A 151 6.01 -27.30 12.01
N ASN A 152 6.08 -28.18 11.05
CA ASN A 152 5.05 -28.86 10.28
C ASN A 152 4.44 -28.02 9.13
N ALA A 153 5.01 -28.20 7.96
CA ALA A 153 4.40 -27.90 6.67
C ALA A 153 3.20 -28.86 6.43
N GLY A 154 2.13 -28.70 7.22
CA GLY A 154 0.88 -29.43 7.05
C GLY A 154 -0.23 -28.45 6.70
N ALA A 155 -0.93 -28.67 5.62
CA ALA A 155 -2.19 -28.04 5.19
C ALA A 155 -2.19 -26.52 4.89
N GLY A 156 -1.44 -25.65 5.59
CA GLY A 156 -1.38 -24.22 5.29
C GLY A 156 -0.41 -23.88 4.15
N ALA A 157 0.68 -24.64 4.04
CA ALA A 157 1.63 -24.53 2.94
C ALA A 157 1.01 -24.95 1.60
N GLU A 158 0.06 -25.89 1.60
CA GLU A 158 -0.68 -26.29 0.40
C GLU A 158 -1.60 -25.18 -0.12
N LYS A 159 -2.20 -24.35 0.74
CA LYS A 159 -2.98 -23.17 0.30
C LYS A 159 -2.12 -22.08 -0.34
N ALA A 160 -0.88 -21.94 0.07
CA ALA A 160 0.07 -21.01 -0.55
C ALA A 160 0.85 -21.65 -1.72
N ALA A 161 1.03 -22.96 -1.72
CA ALA A 161 1.72 -23.73 -2.76
C ALA A 161 0.79 -24.16 -3.90
N SER A 162 -0.47 -24.48 -3.64
CA SER A 162 -1.48 -24.52 -4.68
C SER A 162 -1.82 -23.06 -4.99
N ALA A 163 -1.24 -22.52 -6.10
CA ALA A 163 -2.02 -21.55 -6.85
C ALA A 163 -3.33 -22.29 -7.15
N GLU A 164 -4.35 -22.04 -6.34
CA GLU A 164 -5.71 -22.31 -6.78
C GLU A 164 -5.74 -21.72 -8.18
N SER A 165 -6.11 -22.51 -9.18
CA SER A 165 -6.22 -21.97 -10.54
C SER A 165 -7.00 -20.66 -10.40
N GLY A 166 -6.68 -19.62 -11.14
CA GLY A 166 -7.30 -18.30 -10.96
C GLY A 166 -8.83 -18.38 -10.86
N ASN A 167 -9.45 -19.43 -11.45
CA ASN A 167 -10.87 -19.73 -11.33
C ASN A 167 -11.30 -20.23 -9.95
N ALA A 168 -10.50 -21.04 -9.25
CA ALA A 168 -10.86 -21.53 -7.90
C ALA A 168 -10.80 -20.37 -6.88
N ARG A 169 -9.80 -19.51 -6.96
CA ARG A 169 -9.70 -18.31 -6.11
C ARG A 169 -10.84 -17.33 -6.39
N LYS A 170 -11.17 -17.10 -7.65
CA LYS A 170 -12.32 -16.29 -8.05
C LYS A 170 -13.61 -16.79 -7.42
N THR A 171 -13.90 -18.09 -7.54
CA THR A 171 -15.11 -18.68 -6.98
C THR A 171 -15.12 -18.59 -5.46
N SER A 172 -14.00 -18.79 -4.80
CA SER A 172 -13.84 -18.71 -3.36
C SER A 172 -14.11 -17.32 -2.80
N LEU A 173 -13.67 -16.25 -3.50
CA LEU A 173 -13.78 -14.86 -3.04
C LEU A 173 -15.04 -14.14 -3.52
N THR A 174 -15.75 -14.63 -4.53
CA THR A 174 -16.98 -14.01 -5.02
C THR A 174 -18.03 -13.89 -3.90
N GLY A 175 -18.64 -12.71 -3.77
CA GLY A 175 -19.62 -12.38 -2.74
C GLY A 175 -19.01 -11.97 -1.40
N SER A 176 -17.69 -12.03 -1.25
CA SER A 176 -17.02 -11.54 -0.04
C SER A 176 -17.05 -10.01 0.05
N GLN A 177 -17.14 -9.50 1.27
CA GLN A 177 -17.16 -8.07 1.56
C GLN A 177 -15.74 -7.48 1.56
N ILE A 178 -15.65 -6.22 1.18
CA ILE A 178 -14.40 -5.42 1.21
C ILE A 178 -14.47 -4.51 2.43
N VAL A 179 -13.55 -4.70 3.36
CA VAL A 179 -13.37 -3.84 4.53
C VAL A 179 -12.19 -2.92 4.30
N MET A 180 -12.35 -1.63 4.55
CA MET A 180 -11.29 -0.63 4.51
C MET A 180 -11.01 -0.12 5.92
N THR A 181 -9.73 -0.02 6.28
CA THR A 181 -9.30 0.63 7.53
C THR A 181 -8.87 2.06 7.30
N LYS A 182 -9.01 2.90 8.32
CA LYS A 182 -8.66 4.33 8.33
C LYS A 182 -9.29 5.09 7.14
N TRP A 183 -8.54 5.92 6.41
CA TRP A 183 -9.12 6.95 5.53
C TRP A 183 -8.41 7.03 4.18
N ALA A 184 -9.16 7.43 3.16
CA ALA A 184 -8.61 7.73 1.84
C ALA A 184 -7.66 8.93 1.90
N GLY A 185 -6.60 8.90 1.09
CA GLY A 185 -5.69 10.02 0.87
C GLY A 185 -4.84 10.46 2.06
N THR A 186 -4.61 9.60 3.05
CA THR A 186 -3.91 9.93 4.31
C THR A 186 -2.51 10.50 4.04
N GLU A 187 -1.68 9.79 3.29
CA GLU A 187 -0.32 10.26 2.93
C GLU A 187 -0.37 11.52 2.08
N GLY A 188 -1.20 11.51 1.03
CA GLY A 188 -1.29 12.65 0.12
C GLY A 188 -1.73 13.92 0.83
N THR A 189 -2.61 13.83 1.82
CA THR A 189 -3.04 14.97 2.65
C THR A 189 -1.86 15.56 3.40
N ALA A 190 -1.07 14.75 4.11
CA ALA A 190 0.11 15.22 4.84
C ALA A 190 1.13 15.88 3.89
N ARG A 191 1.45 15.21 2.77
CA ARG A 191 2.41 15.71 1.77
C ARG A 191 1.97 17.04 1.15
N LEU A 192 0.72 17.11 0.68
CA LEU A 192 0.19 18.32 0.04
C LEU A 192 0.05 19.47 1.05
N THR A 193 -0.36 19.18 2.29
CA THR A 193 -0.45 20.19 3.34
C THR A 193 0.91 20.79 3.66
N ASN A 194 1.94 19.98 3.81
CA ASN A 194 3.28 20.47 4.06
C ASN A 194 3.83 21.27 2.88
N ARG A 195 3.66 20.79 1.65
CA ARG A 195 4.22 21.39 0.45
C ARG A 195 3.49 22.65 -0.01
N CYS A 196 2.16 22.69 0.14
CA CYS A 196 1.32 23.80 -0.29
C CYS A 196 0.84 24.68 0.87
N ARG A 197 1.52 24.62 2.03
CA ARG A 197 1.09 25.27 3.27
C ARG A 197 0.78 26.77 3.10
N GLU A 198 1.62 27.52 2.44
CA GLU A 198 1.41 28.96 2.21
C GLU A 198 0.14 29.23 1.38
N GLN A 199 -0.16 28.38 0.40
CA GLN A 199 -1.36 28.50 -0.40
C GLN A 199 -2.60 28.17 0.45
N LEU A 200 -2.54 27.09 1.25
CA LEU A 200 -3.64 26.63 2.09
C LEU A 200 -3.95 27.60 3.24
N LEU A 201 -2.97 28.29 3.81
CA LEU A 201 -3.14 29.32 4.84
C LEU A 201 -3.98 30.53 4.36
N LYS A 202 -4.17 30.71 3.07
CA LYS A 202 -5.05 31.76 2.52
C LYS A 202 -6.54 31.48 2.82
N ARG A 203 -6.89 30.22 3.12
CA ARG A 203 -8.28 29.79 3.33
C ARG A 203 -8.50 29.11 4.67
N TYR A 204 -7.52 28.38 5.18
CA TYR A 204 -7.65 27.57 6.39
C TYR A 204 -6.76 28.07 7.51
N PRO A 205 -7.20 27.99 8.78
CA PRO A 205 -6.38 28.38 9.91
C PRO A 205 -5.22 27.41 10.15
N ALA A 206 -4.14 27.90 10.77
CA ALA A 206 -2.90 27.15 10.95
C ALA A 206 -3.12 25.80 11.69
N HIS A 207 -3.93 25.81 12.77
CA HIS A 207 -4.20 24.59 13.55
C HIS A 207 -4.87 23.47 12.72
N PHE A 208 -5.75 23.83 11.77
CA PHE A 208 -6.37 22.87 10.86
C PHE A 208 -5.32 22.22 9.93
N LEU A 209 -4.39 23.02 9.44
CA LEU A 209 -3.28 22.54 8.61
C LEU A 209 -2.27 21.72 9.42
N ASP A 210 -2.07 22.06 10.70
CA ASP A 210 -1.21 21.27 11.59
C ASP A 210 -1.80 19.87 11.80
N GLU A 211 -3.12 19.73 11.97
CA GLU A 211 -3.79 18.43 12.05
C GLU A 211 -3.69 17.65 10.74
N ALA A 212 -3.87 18.30 9.59
CA ALA A 212 -3.75 17.66 8.29
C ALA A 212 -2.30 17.19 8.01
N ALA A 213 -1.30 17.99 8.35
CA ALA A 213 0.10 17.64 8.23
C ALA A 213 0.50 16.47 9.15
N ALA A 214 -0.12 16.39 10.34
CA ALA A 214 0.14 15.34 11.31
C ALA A 214 -0.45 13.95 10.92
N PHE A 215 -1.05 13.81 9.73
CA PHE A 215 -1.54 12.52 9.25
C PHE A 215 -0.44 11.49 9.03
N ASP A 216 0.83 11.89 9.02
CA ASP A 216 1.99 10.98 9.02
C ASP A 216 1.96 9.96 10.16
N ARG A 217 1.31 10.27 11.28
CA ARG A 217 1.12 9.36 12.42
C ARG A 217 0.25 8.13 12.09
N TYR A 218 -0.47 8.14 10.98
CA TYR A 218 -1.40 7.08 10.58
C TYR A 218 -0.90 6.21 9.43
N LEU A 219 0.33 6.39 8.98
CA LEU A 219 0.85 5.75 7.75
C LEU A 219 1.16 4.25 7.90
N SER A 220 1.40 3.76 9.13
CA SER A 220 1.63 2.33 9.37
C SER A 220 0.34 1.53 9.26
N ILE A 221 0.39 0.36 8.61
CA ILE A 221 -0.67 -0.66 8.63
C ILE A 221 -0.26 -1.93 9.40
N VAL A 222 0.86 -1.91 10.08
CA VAL A 222 1.36 -3.08 10.82
C VAL A 222 0.35 -3.59 11.86
N PRO A 223 -0.31 -2.71 12.66
CA PRO A 223 -1.38 -3.15 13.56
C PRO A 223 -2.57 -3.77 12.82
N GLU A 224 -2.99 -3.16 11.71
CA GLU A 224 -4.07 -3.66 10.86
C GLU A 224 -3.74 -5.04 10.28
N ALA A 225 -2.53 -5.22 9.78
CA ALA A 225 -2.07 -6.49 9.24
C ALA A 225 -2.10 -7.60 10.31
N ALA A 226 -1.76 -7.28 11.56
CA ALA A 226 -1.82 -8.22 12.67
C ALA A 226 -3.27 -8.66 12.99
N VAL A 227 -4.25 -7.74 12.97
CA VAL A 227 -5.67 -8.06 13.15
C VAL A 227 -6.19 -8.88 11.97
N ALA A 228 -5.90 -8.46 10.74
CA ALA A 228 -6.34 -9.15 9.52
C ALA A 228 -5.84 -10.60 9.48
N ARG A 229 -4.56 -10.82 9.83
CA ARG A 229 -3.97 -12.17 9.93
C ARG A 229 -4.73 -13.08 10.92
N LYS A 230 -5.01 -12.57 12.11
CA LYS A 230 -5.76 -13.33 13.14
C LYS A 230 -7.18 -13.66 12.69
N SER A 231 -7.77 -12.84 11.84
CA SER A 231 -9.15 -13.00 11.36
C SER A 231 -9.28 -13.90 10.13
N GLY A 232 -8.18 -14.38 9.54
CA GLY A 232 -8.23 -15.32 8.42
C GLY A 232 -8.83 -14.72 7.13
N VAL A 233 -8.38 -13.54 6.74
CA VAL A 233 -8.87 -12.84 5.53
C VAL A 233 -8.49 -13.55 4.24
N GLY A 234 -9.34 -13.48 3.21
CA GLY A 234 -9.12 -14.16 1.93
C GLY A 234 -8.19 -13.44 0.97
N ALA A 235 -8.13 -12.10 1.04
CA ALA A 235 -7.19 -11.27 0.29
C ALA A 235 -6.97 -9.95 1.01
N VAL A 236 -5.79 -9.37 0.84
CA VAL A 236 -5.40 -8.10 1.48
C VAL A 236 -4.63 -7.23 0.50
N CYS A 237 -4.85 -5.92 0.53
CA CYS A 237 -4.09 -4.96 -0.26
C CYS A 237 -3.81 -3.69 0.55
N ALA A 238 -2.55 -3.30 0.67
CA ALA A 238 -2.19 -2.00 1.22
C ALA A 238 -2.51 -0.90 0.21
N ALA A 239 -3.20 0.14 0.64
CA ALA A 239 -3.31 1.33 -0.18
C ALA A 239 -1.96 2.10 -0.15
N GLY A 240 -1.58 2.68 -1.27
CA GLY A 240 -0.33 3.41 -1.44
C GLY A 240 -0.46 4.44 -2.56
N GLU A 241 0.53 4.52 -3.45
CA GLU A 241 0.47 5.36 -4.64
C GLU A 241 -0.76 5.03 -5.50
N GLY A 242 -1.39 6.07 -6.08
CA GLY A 242 -2.64 5.95 -6.82
C GLY A 242 -3.88 5.79 -5.94
N GLY A 243 -3.71 5.78 -4.62
CA GLY A 243 -4.78 5.84 -3.63
C GLY A 243 -5.65 4.59 -3.53
N VAL A 244 -6.81 4.78 -2.93
CA VAL A 244 -7.78 3.71 -2.68
C VAL A 244 -8.31 3.11 -3.98
N PHE A 245 -8.49 3.91 -5.01
CA PHE A 245 -8.98 3.40 -6.32
C PHE A 245 -7.96 2.47 -6.97
N HIS A 246 -6.67 2.78 -6.89
CA HIS A 246 -5.63 1.87 -7.37
C HIS A 246 -5.58 0.59 -6.54
N ALA A 247 -5.68 0.69 -5.22
CA ALA A 247 -5.70 -0.48 -4.34
C ALA A 247 -6.91 -1.40 -4.60
N LEU A 248 -8.09 -0.84 -4.83
CA LEU A 248 -9.29 -1.59 -5.22
C LEU A 248 -9.13 -2.28 -6.58
N TRP A 249 -8.53 -1.57 -7.54
CA TRP A 249 -8.21 -2.16 -8.85
C TRP A 249 -7.28 -3.37 -8.69
N THR A 250 -6.17 -3.18 -7.97
CA THR A 250 -5.17 -4.21 -7.71
C THR A 250 -5.76 -5.41 -6.98
N LEU A 251 -6.61 -5.16 -5.98
CA LEU A 251 -7.29 -6.20 -5.20
C LEU A 251 -8.17 -7.07 -6.10
N ALA A 252 -8.99 -6.45 -6.97
CA ALA A 252 -9.84 -7.16 -7.92
C ALA A 252 -9.03 -7.94 -8.97
N GLU A 253 -7.93 -7.36 -9.46
CA GLU A 253 -7.02 -8.02 -10.41
C GLU A 253 -6.42 -9.31 -9.81
N ARG A 254 -5.88 -9.21 -8.57
CA ARG A 254 -5.32 -10.37 -7.84
C ARG A 254 -6.37 -11.42 -7.50
N ALA A 255 -7.59 -11.02 -7.18
CA ALA A 255 -8.69 -11.93 -6.90
C ALA A 255 -9.27 -12.57 -8.18
N GLY A 256 -8.99 -12.02 -9.36
CA GLY A 256 -9.59 -12.42 -10.62
C GLY A 256 -11.10 -12.16 -10.68
N THR A 257 -11.59 -11.14 -9.98
CA THR A 257 -13.00 -10.81 -9.78
C THR A 257 -13.31 -9.41 -10.25
N GLY A 258 -14.61 -9.08 -10.38
CA GLY A 258 -15.08 -7.70 -10.35
C GLY A 258 -15.31 -7.23 -8.91
N LEU A 259 -15.77 -5.99 -8.77
CA LEU A 259 -16.17 -5.42 -7.48
C LEU A 259 -17.28 -4.39 -7.65
N GLU A 260 -18.04 -4.21 -6.58
CA GLU A 260 -18.93 -3.06 -6.39
C GLU A 260 -18.58 -2.36 -5.09
N VAL A 261 -18.29 -1.05 -5.16
CA VAL A 261 -17.89 -0.24 -4.00
C VAL A 261 -18.80 0.98 -3.89
N PHE A 262 -19.27 1.24 -2.69
CA PHE A 262 -20.11 2.39 -2.37
C PHE A 262 -19.23 3.59 -2.00
N LEU A 263 -19.15 4.59 -2.86
CA LEU A 263 -18.27 5.75 -2.69
C LEU A 263 -18.49 6.45 -1.34
N LYS A 264 -19.75 6.59 -0.92
CA LYS A 264 -20.13 7.23 0.36
C LYS A 264 -19.70 6.43 1.60
N LYS A 265 -19.36 5.15 1.44
CA LYS A 265 -18.85 4.30 2.52
C LYS A 265 -17.33 4.31 2.63
N ILE A 266 -16.61 4.84 1.63
CA ILE A 266 -15.16 5.00 1.73
C ILE A 266 -14.88 6.08 2.78
N PRO A 267 -14.25 5.76 3.91
CA PRO A 267 -13.98 6.74 4.94
C PRO A 267 -12.98 7.80 4.46
N ILE A 268 -13.28 9.04 4.73
CA ILE A 268 -12.43 10.18 4.39
C ILE A 268 -12.49 11.23 5.51
N ARG A 269 -11.38 11.87 5.82
CA ARG A 269 -11.29 12.94 6.80
C ARG A 269 -11.66 14.28 6.17
N GLN A 270 -12.24 15.17 6.98
CA GLN A 270 -12.58 16.52 6.53
C GLN A 270 -11.32 17.27 6.03
N GLU A 271 -10.21 17.12 6.73
CA GLU A 271 -8.94 17.76 6.36
C GLU A 271 -8.52 17.35 4.94
N THR A 272 -8.67 16.07 4.60
CA THR A 272 -8.41 15.56 3.25
C THR A 272 -9.34 16.21 2.22
N VAL A 273 -10.64 16.25 2.51
CA VAL A 273 -11.62 16.85 1.59
C VAL A 273 -11.30 18.32 1.32
N GLU A 274 -11.01 19.08 2.35
CA GLU A 274 -10.74 20.52 2.23
C GLU A 274 -9.42 20.80 1.48
N VAL A 275 -8.35 20.07 1.80
CA VAL A 275 -7.07 20.20 1.09
C VAL A 275 -7.24 19.84 -0.39
N CYS A 276 -7.93 18.74 -0.67
CA CYS A 276 -8.18 18.29 -2.05
C CYS A 276 -9.05 19.26 -2.84
N ASN A 277 -10.11 19.80 -2.23
CA ASN A 277 -10.97 20.80 -2.87
C ASN A 277 -10.20 22.07 -3.23
N MET A 278 -9.31 22.54 -2.38
CA MET A 278 -8.53 23.75 -2.65
C MET A 278 -7.47 23.55 -3.74
N LEU A 279 -6.91 22.34 -3.82
CA LEU A 279 -5.84 22.01 -4.77
C LEU A 279 -6.33 21.32 -6.05
N ASP A 280 -7.65 21.11 -6.20
CA ASP A 280 -8.28 20.41 -7.32
C ASP A 280 -7.69 19.00 -7.53
N VAL A 281 -7.69 18.19 -6.44
CA VAL A 281 -7.16 16.83 -6.40
C VAL A 281 -8.26 15.85 -6.06
N ASN A 282 -8.26 14.66 -6.70
CA ASN A 282 -9.16 13.57 -6.34
C ASN A 282 -8.60 12.81 -5.12
N PRO A 283 -9.26 12.84 -3.94
CA PRO A 283 -8.75 12.21 -2.73
C PRO A 283 -8.66 10.67 -2.82
N TYR A 284 -9.44 10.06 -3.71
CA TYR A 284 -9.44 8.60 -3.88
C TYR A 284 -8.32 8.10 -4.80
N GLU A 285 -7.70 8.98 -5.58
CA GLU A 285 -6.57 8.71 -6.48
C GLU A 285 -5.25 9.28 -5.97
N MET A 286 -5.21 9.64 -4.71
CA MET A 286 -4.08 10.27 -4.02
C MET A 286 -3.47 9.28 -3.03
N ALA A 287 -2.15 9.27 -2.90
CA ALA A 287 -1.38 8.40 -2.02
C ALA A 287 -2.03 8.19 -0.65
N ALA A 288 -2.28 6.94 -0.28
CA ALA A 288 -3.08 6.55 0.87
C ALA A 288 -2.38 5.49 1.75
N ASN A 289 -1.02 5.55 1.87
CA ASN A 289 -0.35 4.75 2.88
C ASN A 289 -1.02 4.96 4.24
N GLY A 290 -1.18 3.86 4.98
CA GLY A 290 -1.91 3.83 6.24
C GLY A 290 -3.28 3.16 6.15
N SER A 291 -3.83 2.95 4.96
CA SER A 291 -5.10 2.25 4.76
C SER A 291 -4.89 0.84 4.24
N LEU A 292 -5.67 -0.10 4.76
CA LEU A 292 -5.65 -1.51 4.36
C LEU A 292 -7.02 -1.91 3.83
N LEU A 293 -7.04 -2.63 2.72
CA LEU A 293 -8.23 -3.29 2.18
C LEU A 293 -8.15 -4.78 2.49
N CYS A 294 -9.20 -5.31 3.09
CA CYS A 294 -9.31 -6.73 3.42
C CYS A 294 -10.57 -7.32 2.79
N VAL A 295 -10.47 -8.55 2.29
CA VAL A 295 -11.59 -9.31 1.74
C VAL A 295 -11.94 -10.45 2.66
N THR A 296 -13.20 -10.52 3.10
CA THR A 296 -13.71 -11.58 3.96
C THR A 296 -15.21 -11.80 3.74
N ARG A 297 -15.72 -12.97 4.10
CA ARG A 297 -17.16 -13.24 4.11
C ARG A 297 -17.88 -12.58 5.29
N GLU A 298 -17.13 -12.25 6.34
CA GLU A 298 -17.64 -11.69 7.59
C GLU A 298 -17.12 -10.25 7.80
N GLY A 299 -17.43 -9.36 6.87
CA GLY A 299 -16.89 -7.99 6.83
C GLY A 299 -17.22 -7.17 8.07
N GLU A 300 -18.46 -7.22 8.57
CA GLU A 300 -18.86 -6.48 9.78
C GLU A 300 -18.13 -7.01 11.04
N ALA A 301 -17.94 -8.33 11.17
CA ALA A 301 -17.20 -8.91 12.28
C ALA A 301 -15.71 -8.51 12.23
N LEU A 302 -15.13 -8.46 11.02
CA LEU A 302 -13.76 -7.98 10.83
C LEU A 302 -13.65 -6.47 11.15
N ALA A 303 -14.58 -5.65 10.66
CA ALA A 303 -14.60 -4.22 10.95
C ALA A 303 -14.72 -3.95 12.45
N GLU A 304 -15.55 -4.73 13.16
CA GLU A 304 -15.66 -4.65 14.61
C GLU A 304 -14.37 -5.08 15.33
N SER A 305 -13.67 -6.10 14.81
CA SER A 305 -12.37 -6.53 15.35
C SER A 305 -11.32 -5.40 15.24
N PHE A 306 -11.28 -4.69 14.12
CA PHE A 306 -10.44 -3.50 13.97
C PHE A 306 -10.82 -2.39 14.96
N ARG A 307 -12.12 -2.09 15.10
CA ARG A 307 -12.60 -1.03 16.01
C ARG A 307 -12.26 -1.31 17.47
N ARG A 308 -12.28 -2.57 17.91
CA ARG A 308 -11.85 -2.98 19.26
C ARG A 308 -10.38 -2.69 19.55
N GLU A 309 -9.54 -2.74 18.52
CA GLU A 309 -8.13 -2.35 18.61
C GLU A 309 -7.92 -0.84 18.38
N GLY A 310 -9.00 -0.05 18.35
CA GLY A 310 -8.94 1.40 18.12
C GLY A 310 -8.69 1.82 16.68
N ILE A 311 -8.83 0.90 15.72
CA ILE A 311 -8.59 1.12 14.31
C ILE A 311 -9.93 1.38 13.61
N PRO A 312 -10.20 2.57 13.07
CA PRO A 312 -11.41 2.81 12.29
C PRO A 312 -11.50 1.89 11.08
N ALA A 313 -12.65 1.26 10.88
CA ALA A 313 -12.86 0.35 9.74
C ALA A 313 -14.33 0.35 9.31
N GLU A 314 -14.55 0.18 8.00
CA GLU A 314 -15.87 0.19 7.38
C GLU A 314 -15.95 -0.84 6.24
N VAL A 315 -17.13 -1.47 6.08
CA VAL A 315 -17.43 -2.29 4.92
C VAL A 315 -17.82 -1.37 3.77
N ILE A 316 -16.97 -1.30 2.75
CA ILE A 316 -17.12 -0.35 1.65
C ILE A 316 -17.74 -0.94 0.39
N GLY A 317 -17.80 -2.27 0.27
CA GLY A 317 -18.31 -2.94 -0.92
C GLY A 317 -18.13 -4.46 -0.86
N PHE A 318 -18.17 -5.09 -2.03
CA PHE A 318 -18.03 -6.56 -2.16
C PHE A 318 -17.43 -6.96 -3.51
N LEU A 319 -16.86 -8.14 -3.58
CA LEU A 319 -16.38 -8.76 -4.82
C LEU A 319 -17.51 -9.44 -5.59
N THR A 320 -17.52 -9.28 -6.91
CA THR A 320 -18.53 -9.85 -7.82
C THR A 320 -17.96 -11.00 -8.63
N GLY A 321 -18.83 -11.87 -9.15
CA GLY A 321 -18.43 -12.99 -10.04
C GLY A 321 -18.07 -12.54 -11.46
N GLU A 322 -18.40 -11.31 -11.84
CA GLU A 322 -18.09 -10.71 -13.13
C GLU A 322 -16.70 -10.05 -13.11
N ASN A 323 -16.33 -9.39 -14.20
CA ASN A 323 -15.03 -8.69 -14.26
C ASN A 323 -15.19 -7.17 -14.09
N ASP A 324 -16.44 -6.69 -14.01
CA ASP A 324 -16.73 -5.27 -13.90
C ASP A 324 -16.34 -4.72 -12.53
N ARG A 325 -15.69 -3.58 -12.53
CA ARG A 325 -15.27 -2.86 -11.34
C ARG A 325 -16.06 -1.57 -11.28
N VAL A 326 -17.01 -1.50 -10.36
CA VAL A 326 -18.02 -0.45 -10.34
C VAL A 326 -17.95 0.34 -9.03
N ILE A 327 -17.97 1.66 -9.16
CA ILE A 327 -18.17 2.61 -8.06
C ILE A 327 -19.61 3.11 -8.10
N ILE A 328 -20.29 3.00 -6.96
CA ILE A 328 -21.68 3.41 -6.76
C ILE A 328 -21.73 4.67 -5.92
N ASN A 329 -22.32 5.74 -6.43
CA ASN A 329 -22.55 7.00 -5.73
C ASN A 329 -24.02 7.39 -5.77
N GLY A 330 -24.80 6.91 -4.80
CA GLY A 330 -26.27 7.02 -4.83
C GLY A 330 -26.84 6.19 -5.97
N GLU A 331 -27.49 6.84 -6.94
CA GLU A 331 -28.03 6.19 -8.14
C GLU A 331 -27.03 6.10 -9.30
N GLU A 332 -25.93 6.85 -9.22
CA GLU A 332 -24.89 6.85 -10.24
C GLU A 332 -23.99 5.62 -10.12
N ARG A 333 -23.80 4.94 -11.25
CA ARG A 333 -22.86 3.82 -11.41
C ARG A 333 -21.81 4.19 -12.44
N ARG A 334 -20.53 4.10 -12.07
CA ARG A 334 -19.42 4.34 -13.00
C ARG A 334 -18.39 3.24 -12.90
N PHE A 335 -17.70 2.97 -13.97
CA PHE A 335 -16.58 2.04 -13.95
C PHE A 335 -15.39 2.66 -13.21
N LEU A 336 -14.75 1.86 -12.36
CA LEU A 336 -13.45 2.17 -11.81
C LEU A 336 -12.41 2.04 -12.92
N GLU A 337 -11.68 3.09 -13.19
CA GLU A 337 -10.54 3.06 -14.11
C GLU A 337 -9.24 2.72 -13.37
N PRO A 338 -8.28 2.03 -14.04
CA PRO A 338 -6.95 1.86 -13.46
C PRO A 338 -6.30 3.22 -13.27
N ALA A 339 -5.73 3.47 -12.10
CA ALA A 339 -5.01 4.70 -11.82
C ALA A 339 -3.85 4.86 -12.80
N LYS A 340 -3.76 6.02 -13.46
CA LYS A 340 -2.71 6.33 -14.43
C LYS A 340 -1.53 6.99 -13.75
N GLU A 341 -1.79 7.90 -12.83
CA GLU A 341 -0.80 8.70 -12.12
C GLU A 341 -1.38 9.07 -10.75
N ASP A 342 -0.55 9.11 -9.73
CA ASP A 342 -0.96 9.62 -8.42
C ASP A 342 -1.23 11.13 -8.50
N SER A 343 -2.36 11.55 -8.00
CA SER A 343 -2.80 12.95 -8.05
C SER A 343 -1.85 13.92 -7.33
N VAL A 344 -1.06 13.42 -6.36
CA VAL A 344 -0.04 14.21 -5.64
C VAL A 344 1.05 14.69 -6.59
N TYR A 345 1.50 13.85 -7.51
CA TYR A 345 2.60 14.21 -8.44
C TYR A 345 2.21 15.33 -9.38
N ARG A 346 0.94 15.39 -9.80
CA ARG A 346 0.42 16.50 -10.62
C ARG A 346 0.60 17.87 -9.95
N ILE A 347 0.37 17.94 -8.64
CA ILE A 347 0.51 19.19 -7.87
C ILE A 347 1.98 19.49 -7.59
N LEU A 348 2.75 18.49 -7.23
CA LEU A 348 4.16 18.66 -6.87
C LEU A 348 5.06 18.90 -8.10
N LYS A 349 4.54 18.71 -9.32
CA LYS A 349 5.28 18.85 -10.60
C LYS A 349 6.58 18.04 -10.61
N ILE A 350 6.49 16.82 -10.15
CA ILE A 350 7.60 15.87 -10.08
C ILE A 350 7.56 14.93 -11.29
#